data_1710a82a21fb4235f87ba3f2b213cd14
#
_entry.id   1710a82a21fb4235f87ba3f2b213cd14
#
_cell.length_a   1.000
_cell.length_b   1.000
_cell.length_c   1.000
_cell.angle_alpha   90.00
_cell.angle_beta   90.00
_cell.angle_gamma   90.00
#
_symmetry.space_group_name_H-M   'P 1'
#
loop_
_entity.id
_entity.type
_entity.pdbx_description
1 polymer ?
#
loop_
_entity_poly.entity_id
_entity_poly.type
_entity_poly.pdbx_seq_one_letter_code
_entity_poly.pdbx_strand_id
1 'polypeptide(L)'
;MQANRLLTGVAVLLLLAGCGTQRSQEQPARTPAEVKAEIVRLLPVKTTDRQGWATDIYTAFATRKLDPSTQNLCSVIAVTEQESTFQVDPPVPGLGKIAREEIDRRAAKAHIPSLLVSGALQLRSPNGKSYSERLKAARSEKELSAIFDDFIGMVPLGKTLFGGFNPVHTGGPMQVSIDFAEQQARGYPYPVNGSIRHEVFSRRGGMYFGIAHLLGYPVSYTQPLYRFADFNAGWYASRNAAFQNALSRVSGIPLALDGDLVRYDSIMPGTTELAVRSLGKQLGMRNTTIRNQLEEGKSLTLENTELYRRVFALADQAEGRSLPRAVLPGIKLQSPKITRKLTTAWFAKRVDERYQRCLVRAGQ
;
A
#
# COMPACT_ATOMS: atom_id res chain seq x y z
N MET A 1 -19.30 -95.85 2.85
CA MET A 1 -18.75 -95.88 4.21
C MET A 1 -17.90 -94.66 4.41
N GLN A 2 -18.25 -93.84 5.39
CA GLN A 2 -17.61 -92.74 6.05
C GLN A 2 -16.96 -91.61 5.23
N ALA A 3 -17.71 -90.50 5.29
CA ALA A 3 -17.34 -89.19 4.94
C ALA A 3 -16.38 -88.57 6.01
N ASN A 4 -15.34 -87.80 5.58
CA ASN A 4 -14.67 -86.89 6.45
C ASN A 4 -14.71 -85.49 5.80
N ARG A 5 -15.50 -84.65 6.45
CA ARG A 5 -15.61 -83.19 6.15
C ARG A 5 -14.44 -82.44 6.79
N LEU A 6 -13.57 -81.88 5.99
CA LEU A 6 -12.60 -80.89 6.44
C LEU A 6 -13.24 -79.53 6.32
N LEU A 7 -13.47 -78.89 7.46
CA LEU A 7 -13.84 -77.45 7.57
C LEU A 7 -12.57 -76.59 7.38
N THR A 8 -12.56 -75.84 6.31
CA THR A 8 -11.51 -74.82 6.07
C THR A 8 -12.07 -73.51 6.60
N GLY A 9 -11.55 -73.02 7.74
CA GLY A 9 -11.87 -71.72 8.28
C GLY A 9 -11.15 -70.61 7.53
N VAL A 10 -11.90 -69.69 6.91
CA VAL A 10 -11.37 -68.45 6.29
C VAL A 10 -11.30 -67.41 7.37
N ALA A 11 -10.11 -67.09 7.84
CA ALA A 11 -9.84 -65.93 8.68
C ALA A 11 -9.82 -64.66 7.83
N VAL A 12 -10.86 -63.85 7.93
CA VAL A 12 -10.92 -62.52 7.34
C VAL A 12 -10.17 -61.57 8.25
N LEU A 13 -8.94 -61.19 7.86
CA LEU A 13 -8.19 -60.07 8.47
C LEU A 13 -8.79 -58.75 7.99
N LEU A 14 -9.57 -58.09 8.82
CA LEU A 14 -9.99 -56.72 8.65
C LEU A 14 -8.78 -55.79 8.92
N LEU A 15 -8.13 -55.32 7.86
CA LEU A 15 -7.18 -54.20 7.92
C LEU A 15 -7.99 -52.93 8.12
N LEU A 16 -8.11 -52.47 9.35
CA LEU A 16 -8.54 -51.12 9.71
C LEU A 16 -7.43 -50.12 9.26
N ALA A 17 -7.54 -49.62 8.03
CA ALA A 17 -6.79 -48.44 7.61
C ALA A 17 -7.32 -47.25 8.39
N GLY A 18 -6.71 -46.97 9.53
CA GLY A 18 -6.92 -45.72 10.27
C GLY A 18 -6.46 -44.55 9.42
N CYS A 19 -7.40 -43.82 8.82
CA CYS A 19 -7.11 -42.45 8.34
C CYS A 19 -6.75 -41.60 9.56
N GLY A 20 -5.46 -41.56 9.88
CA GLY A 20 -4.92 -40.57 10.78
C GLY A 20 -5.13 -39.20 10.15
N THR A 21 -6.21 -38.52 10.54
CA THR A 21 -6.29 -37.07 10.35
C THR A 21 -5.10 -36.48 11.11
N GLN A 22 -4.03 -36.15 10.37
CA GLN A 22 -3.00 -35.25 10.88
C GLN A 22 -3.73 -33.96 11.23
N ARG A 23 -4.13 -33.82 12.50
CA ARG A 23 -4.38 -32.52 13.09
C ARG A 23 -3.09 -31.77 12.89
N SER A 24 -3.08 -30.81 11.95
CA SER A 24 -2.06 -29.76 11.96
C SER A 24 -2.08 -29.21 13.39
N GLN A 25 -1.01 -29.46 14.15
CA GLN A 25 -0.82 -28.81 15.44
C GLN A 25 -0.80 -27.32 15.10
N GLU A 26 -1.92 -26.62 15.37
CA GLU A 26 -1.92 -25.17 15.40
C GLU A 26 -0.80 -24.78 16.39
N GLN A 27 0.25 -24.18 15.86
CA GLN A 27 1.31 -23.65 16.73
C GLN A 27 0.63 -22.71 17.73
N PRO A 28 0.92 -22.82 19.02
CA PRO A 28 0.29 -22.00 20.04
C PRO A 28 0.46 -20.52 19.64
N ALA A 29 -0.64 -19.78 19.70
CA ALA A 29 -0.64 -18.36 19.33
C ALA A 29 0.42 -17.63 20.12
N ARG A 30 1.32 -16.93 19.44
CA ARG A 30 2.44 -16.20 20.06
C ARG A 30 1.92 -15.14 21.02
N THR A 31 2.53 -15.05 22.18
CA THR A 31 2.16 -14.06 23.18
C THR A 31 2.56 -12.63 22.74
N PRO A 32 1.85 -11.60 23.23
CA PRO A 32 2.24 -10.20 22.99
C PRO A 32 3.69 -9.90 23.34
N ALA A 33 4.22 -10.51 24.40
CA ALA A 33 5.59 -10.31 24.85
C ALA A 33 6.61 -10.90 23.86
N GLU A 34 6.36 -12.11 23.36
CA GLU A 34 7.21 -12.76 22.37
C GLU A 34 7.26 -12.00 21.06
N VAL A 35 6.11 -11.53 20.55
CA VAL A 35 6.06 -10.74 19.32
C VAL A 35 6.81 -9.42 19.48
N LYS A 36 6.61 -8.69 20.57
CA LYS A 36 7.34 -7.45 20.84
C LYS A 36 8.85 -7.67 20.98
N ALA A 37 9.26 -8.74 21.66
CA ALA A 37 10.68 -9.10 21.80
C ALA A 37 11.31 -9.40 20.42
N GLU A 38 10.59 -10.11 19.55
CA GLU A 38 11.07 -10.35 18.19
C GLU A 38 11.15 -9.04 17.39
N ILE A 39 10.15 -8.18 17.42
CA ILE A 39 10.22 -6.88 16.74
C ILE A 39 11.46 -6.10 17.21
N VAL A 40 11.69 -6.02 18.51
CA VAL A 40 12.90 -5.37 19.07
C VAL A 40 14.17 -5.98 18.46
N ARG A 41 14.28 -7.30 18.38
CA ARG A 41 15.44 -7.98 17.78
C ARG A 41 15.60 -7.67 16.29
N LEU A 42 14.49 -7.59 15.54
CA LEU A 42 14.48 -7.36 14.10
C LEU A 42 14.76 -5.91 13.69
N LEU A 43 14.50 -4.94 14.57
CA LEU A 43 14.73 -3.52 14.28
C LEU A 43 16.21 -3.24 13.97
N PRO A 44 16.53 -2.30 13.06
CA PRO A 44 17.90 -1.85 12.82
C PRO A 44 18.58 -1.37 14.11
N VAL A 45 19.87 -1.66 14.27
CA VAL A 45 20.63 -1.37 15.52
C VAL A 45 20.55 0.10 15.93
N LYS A 46 20.54 1.02 14.97
CA LYS A 46 20.51 2.47 15.22
C LYS A 46 19.12 3.02 15.57
N THR A 47 18.08 2.19 15.59
CA THR A 47 16.73 2.63 15.94
C THR A 47 16.66 3.01 17.41
N THR A 48 16.29 4.26 17.69
CA THR A 48 16.03 4.75 19.06
C THR A 48 14.65 4.28 19.53
N ASP A 49 14.43 4.22 20.85
CA ASP A 49 13.16 3.79 21.46
C ASP A 49 12.56 2.51 20.84
N ARG A 50 13.38 1.47 20.72
CA ARG A 50 13.01 0.18 20.10
C ARG A 50 11.76 -0.43 20.73
N GLN A 51 11.56 -0.28 22.04
CA GLN A 51 10.40 -0.79 22.77
C GLN A 51 9.11 -0.05 22.38
N GLY A 52 9.19 1.27 22.22
CA GLY A 52 8.06 2.06 21.75
C GLY A 52 7.66 1.69 20.32
N TRP A 53 8.62 1.51 19.40
CA TRP A 53 8.35 1.00 18.04
C TRP A 53 7.71 -0.38 18.08
N ALA A 54 8.24 -1.30 18.89
CA ALA A 54 7.69 -2.66 19.01
C ALA A 54 6.25 -2.65 19.54
N THR A 55 5.94 -1.75 20.48
CA THR A 55 4.60 -1.60 21.02
C THR A 55 3.62 -1.08 19.97
N ASP A 56 3.98 -0.03 19.21
CA ASP A 56 3.10 0.55 18.19
C ASP A 56 2.87 -0.42 17.02
N ILE A 57 3.93 -1.11 16.56
CA ILE A 57 3.82 -2.16 15.53
C ILE A 57 2.90 -3.28 16.02
N TYR A 58 3.16 -3.84 17.22
CA TYR A 58 2.33 -4.92 17.77
C TYR A 58 0.87 -4.50 17.90
N THR A 59 0.59 -3.29 18.40
CA THR A 59 -0.79 -2.80 18.56
C THR A 59 -1.52 -2.74 17.22
N ALA A 60 -0.83 -2.30 16.16
CA ALA A 60 -1.41 -2.30 14.81
C ALA A 60 -1.74 -3.72 14.33
N PHE A 61 -0.82 -4.68 14.51
CA PHE A 61 -1.07 -6.08 14.13
C PHE A 61 -2.25 -6.67 14.90
N ALA A 62 -2.27 -6.50 16.23
CA ALA A 62 -3.31 -7.06 17.10
C ALA A 62 -4.70 -6.46 16.77
N THR A 63 -4.78 -5.14 16.63
CA THR A 63 -6.04 -4.44 16.33
C THR A 63 -6.58 -4.79 14.95
N ARG A 64 -5.69 -4.90 13.96
CA ARG A 64 -6.05 -5.25 12.58
C ARG A 64 -6.18 -6.75 12.36
N LYS A 65 -5.95 -7.59 13.38
CA LYS A 65 -5.97 -9.05 13.31
C LYS A 65 -5.06 -9.60 12.21
N LEU A 66 -3.88 -8.99 12.06
CA LEU A 66 -2.86 -9.43 11.11
C LEU A 66 -1.98 -10.50 11.77
N ASP A 67 -1.56 -11.48 10.96
CA ASP A 67 -0.60 -12.48 11.40
C ASP A 67 0.77 -11.84 11.66
N PRO A 68 1.31 -11.87 12.90
CA PRO A 68 2.62 -11.34 13.24
C PRO A 68 3.76 -12.30 12.87
N SER A 69 3.68 -12.95 11.69
CA SER A 69 4.78 -13.76 11.17
C SER A 69 6.04 -12.92 10.96
N THR A 70 7.19 -13.57 11.04
CA THR A 70 8.49 -12.91 10.80
C THR A 70 8.52 -12.19 9.44
N GLN A 71 7.90 -12.78 8.41
CA GLN A 71 7.79 -12.20 7.08
C GLN A 71 6.98 -10.90 7.09
N ASN A 72 5.83 -10.88 7.77
CA ASN A 72 5.01 -9.68 7.88
C ASN A 72 5.68 -8.59 8.72
N LEU A 73 6.32 -8.97 9.84
CA LEU A 73 7.09 -8.05 10.67
C LEU A 73 8.27 -7.44 9.90
N CYS A 74 9.03 -8.27 9.17
CA CYS A 74 10.12 -7.80 8.32
C CYS A 74 9.64 -6.91 7.16
N SER A 75 8.46 -7.16 6.59
CA SER A 75 7.87 -6.30 5.57
C SER A 75 7.60 -4.89 6.09
N VAL A 76 7.01 -4.78 7.28
CA VAL A 76 6.75 -3.49 7.95
C VAL A 76 8.06 -2.77 8.29
N ILE A 77 9.02 -3.49 8.87
CA ILE A 77 10.32 -2.93 9.23
C ILE A 77 11.04 -2.41 7.98
N ALA A 78 11.01 -3.16 6.88
CA ALA A 78 11.68 -2.79 5.63
C ALA A 78 11.08 -1.52 5.00
N VAL A 79 9.76 -1.40 4.96
CA VAL A 79 9.09 -0.19 4.46
C VAL A 79 9.40 1.00 5.35
N THR A 80 9.29 0.86 6.69
CA THR A 80 9.59 1.95 7.62
C THR A 80 11.05 2.41 7.52
N GLU A 81 11.98 1.46 7.37
CA GLU A 81 13.41 1.77 7.16
C GLU A 81 13.63 2.51 5.83
N GLN A 82 12.89 2.16 4.77
CA GLN A 82 12.98 2.83 3.46
C GLN A 82 12.44 4.23 3.49
N GLU A 83 11.28 4.46 4.13
CA GLU A 83 10.56 5.71 4.09
C GLU A 83 11.16 6.77 5.02
N SER A 84 11.55 6.37 6.23
CA SER A 84 11.94 7.34 7.26
C SER A 84 13.21 6.97 8.03
N THR A 85 13.78 5.78 7.84
CA THR A 85 14.83 5.25 8.72
C THR A 85 14.42 5.29 10.20
N PHE A 86 13.16 4.97 10.50
CA PHE A 86 12.57 5.00 11.84
C PHE A 86 12.55 6.40 12.49
N GLN A 87 12.40 7.45 11.68
CA GLN A 87 12.11 8.80 12.15
C GLN A 87 10.59 9.04 12.10
N VAL A 88 10.03 9.54 13.19
CA VAL A 88 8.58 9.84 13.28
C VAL A 88 8.21 11.01 12.37
N ASP A 89 9.08 12.01 12.32
CA ASP A 89 8.92 13.24 11.53
C ASP A 89 10.22 13.48 10.72
N PRO A 90 10.39 12.78 9.59
CA PRO A 90 11.63 12.84 8.82
C PRO A 90 11.82 14.23 8.18
N PRO A 91 13.01 14.82 8.30
CA PRO A 91 13.26 16.12 7.71
C PRO A 91 13.36 16.03 6.17
N VAL A 92 12.85 17.05 5.50
CA VAL A 92 12.93 17.22 4.04
C VAL A 92 13.85 18.39 3.74
N PRO A 93 15.05 18.17 3.17
CA PRO A 93 15.95 19.23 2.81
C PRO A 93 15.32 20.25 1.84
N GLY A 94 15.43 21.53 2.16
CA GLY A 94 14.91 22.60 1.30
C GLY A 94 13.39 22.71 1.22
N LEU A 95 12.65 22.07 2.13
CA LEU A 95 11.17 22.01 2.11
C LEU A 95 10.51 23.37 2.02
N GLY A 96 11.00 24.36 2.78
CA GLY A 96 10.44 25.72 2.75
C GLY A 96 10.51 26.38 1.36
N LYS A 97 11.62 26.17 0.64
CA LYS A 97 11.76 26.64 -0.75
C LYS A 97 10.81 25.90 -1.70
N ILE A 98 10.77 24.58 -1.62
CA ILE A 98 9.88 23.72 -2.42
C ILE A 98 8.41 24.12 -2.20
N ALA A 99 8.01 24.33 -0.94
CA ALA A 99 6.67 24.73 -0.59
C ALA A 99 6.31 26.13 -1.16
N ARG A 100 7.23 27.09 -1.10
CA ARG A 100 7.02 28.41 -1.67
C ARG A 100 6.86 28.36 -3.19
N GLU A 101 7.72 27.65 -3.88
CA GLU A 101 7.64 27.46 -5.34
C GLU A 101 6.32 26.78 -5.76
N GLU A 102 5.85 25.81 -4.99
CA GLU A 102 4.57 25.14 -5.25
C GLU A 102 3.38 26.08 -5.01
N ILE A 103 3.40 26.89 -3.95
CA ILE A 103 2.39 27.93 -3.71
C ILE A 103 2.32 28.90 -4.89
N ASP A 104 3.48 29.42 -5.34
CA ASP A 104 3.55 30.37 -6.45
C ASP A 104 3.06 29.73 -7.76
N ARG A 105 3.39 28.46 -8.01
CA ARG A 105 2.93 27.71 -9.17
C ARG A 105 1.42 27.51 -9.18
N ARG A 106 0.81 27.15 -8.02
CA ARG A 106 -0.65 26.99 -7.90
C ARG A 106 -1.37 28.33 -8.02
N ALA A 107 -0.86 29.36 -7.41
CA ALA A 107 -1.40 30.71 -7.52
C ALA A 107 -1.42 31.22 -8.98
N ALA A 108 -0.31 31.00 -9.71
CA ALA A 108 -0.23 31.34 -11.12
C ALA A 108 -1.27 30.58 -11.97
N LYS A 109 -1.50 29.29 -11.72
CA LYS A 109 -2.57 28.51 -12.38
C LYS A 109 -3.97 29.04 -12.08
N ALA A 110 -4.17 29.60 -10.89
CA ALA A 110 -5.44 30.22 -10.47
C ALA A 110 -5.52 31.70 -10.85
N HIS A 111 -4.54 32.23 -11.62
CA HIS A 111 -4.42 33.63 -12.01
C HIS A 111 -4.36 34.61 -10.83
N ILE A 112 -3.80 34.15 -9.66
CA ILE A 112 -3.61 35.01 -8.49
C ILE A 112 -2.24 35.71 -8.61
N PRO A 113 -2.21 37.04 -8.56
CA PRO A 113 -0.97 37.82 -8.63
C PRO A 113 -0.01 37.48 -7.49
N SER A 114 1.29 37.38 -7.79
CA SER A 114 2.34 37.04 -6.81
C SER A 114 2.42 38.04 -5.64
N LEU A 115 2.04 39.30 -5.87
CA LEU A 115 1.99 40.33 -4.84
C LEU A 115 0.95 39.99 -3.76
N LEU A 116 -0.23 39.48 -4.16
CA LEU A 116 -1.28 39.05 -3.21
C LEU A 116 -0.83 37.83 -2.41
N VAL A 117 -0.16 36.85 -3.08
CA VAL A 117 0.42 35.69 -2.39
C VAL A 117 1.45 36.14 -1.35
N SER A 118 2.35 37.05 -1.74
CA SER A 118 3.38 37.57 -0.85
C SER A 118 2.77 38.35 0.33
N GLY A 119 1.74 39.17 0.08
CA GLY A 119 0.99 39.86 1.13
C GLY A 119 0.32 38.91 2.11
N ALA A 120 -0.36 37.87 1.61
CA ALA A 120 -1.01 36.87 2.44
C ALA A 120 0.01 36.12 3.34
N LEU A 121 1.20 35.82 2.82
CA LEU A 121 2.24 35.16 3.59
C LEU A 121 2.91 36.06 4.66
N GLN A 122 2.71 37.36 4.61
CA GLN A 122 3.16 38.29 5.67
C GLN A 122 2.18 38.35 6.86
N LEU A 123 0.98 37.79 6.72
CA LEU A 123 0.05 37.72 7.84
C LEU A 123 0.66 36.95 9.02
N ARG A 124 0.32 37.39 10.23
CA ARG A 124 0.78 36.73 11.46
C ARG A 124 -0.06 35.49 11.75
N SER A 125 0.62 34.38 11.98
CA SER A 125 0.03 33.13 12.41
C SER A 125 -0.20 33.11 13.94
N PRO A 126 -0.94 32.11 14.47
CA PRO A 126 -1.23 32.02 15.92
C PRO A 126 0.01 32.03 16.83
N ASN A 127 1.18 31.63 16.33
CA ASN A 127 2.42 31.65 17.10
C ASN A 127 3.22 32.97 17.01
N GLY A 128 2.63 34.05 16.43
CA GLY A 128 3.20 35.38 16.31
C GLY A 128 4.18 35.59 15.17
N LYS A 129 4.63 34.52 14.48
CA LYS A 129 5.48 34.62 13.28
C LYS A 129 4.64 34.78 12.03
N SER A 130 5.19 35.42 10.99
CA SER A 130 4.53 35.42 9.68
C SER A 130 4.52 34.03 9.05
N TYR A 131 3.56 33.78 8.17
CA TYR A 131 3.55 32.51 7.40
C TYR A 131 4.79 32.36 6.51
N SER A 132 5.34 33.48 6.00
CA SER A 132 6.60 33.48 5.25
C SER A 132 7.78 33.00 6.09
N GLU A 133 7.90 33.47 7.35
CA GLU A 133 8.94 33.01 8.28
C GLU A 133 8.78 31.53 8.63
N ARG A 134 7.54 31.08 8.89
CA ARG A 134 7.25 29.68 9.19
C ARG A 134 7.58 28.78 8.02
N LEU A 135 7.20 29.16 6.79
CA LEU A 135 7.53 28.39 5.58
C LEU A 135 9.04 28.27 5.36
N LYS A 136 9.79 29.36 5.53
CA LYS A 136 11.26 29.34 5.43
C LYS A 136 11.91 28.43 6.47
N ALA A 137 11.31 28.34 7.67
CA ALA A 137 11.81 27.50 8.76
C ALA A 137 11.33 26.05 8.70
N ALA A 138 10.32 25.75 7.88
CA ALA A 138 9.73 24.41 7.80
C ALA A 138 10.74 23.37 7.33
N ARG A 139 10.87 22.29 8.11
CA ARG A 139 11.81 21.19 7.86
C ARG A 139 11.13 19.85 7.63
N SER A 140 9.85 19.70 8.01
CA SER A 140 9.12 18.46 7.86
C SER A 140 7.72 18.69 7.27
N GLU A 141 7.16 17.60 6.74
CA GLU A 141 5.79 17.62 6.19
C GLU A 141 4.75 17.89 7.26
N LYS A 142 4.98 17.43 8.50
CA LYS A 142 4.14 17.76 9.65
C LYS A 142 4.06 19.27 9.89
N GLU A 143 5.22 19.94 9.90
CA GLU A 143 5.27 21.41 10.08
C GLU A 143 4.57 22.13 8.93
N LEU A 144 4.80 21.68 7.68
CA LEU A 144 4.15 22.26 6.49
C LEU A 144 2.63 22.09 6.54
N SER A 145 2.15 20.90 6.91
CA SER A 145 0.71 20.64 7.08
C SER A 145 0.09 21.55 8.15
N ALA A 146 0.76 21.70 9.29
CA ALA A 146 0.29 22.59 10.37
C ALA A 146 0.25 24.07 9.96
N ILE A 147 1.24 24.52 9.18
CA ILE A 147 1.26 25.89 8.63
C ILE A 147 0.05 26.12 7.72
N PHE A 148 -0.27 25.16 6.86
CA PHE A 148 -1.43 25.25 6.00
C PHE A 148 -2.74 25.25 6.78
N ASP A 149 -2.89 24.34 7.76
CA ASP A 149 -4.09 24.25 8.61
C ASP A 149 -4.34 25.52 9.41
N ASP A 150 -3.27 26.15 9.94
CA ASP A 150 -3.35 27.45 10.61
C ASP A 150 -3.78 28.55 9.63
N PHE A 151 -3.22 28.56 8.41
CA PHE A 151 -3.54 29.57 7.40
C PHE A 151 -5.01 29.52 7.00
N ILE A 152 -5.54 28.35 6.65
CA ILE A 152 -6.94 28.20 6.28
C ILE A 152 -7.88 28.37 7.48
N GLY A 153 -7.40 28.11 8.70
CA GLY A 153 -8.14 28.29 9.94
C GLY A 153 -8.45 29.77 10.28
N MET A 154 -7.74 30.72 9.68
CA MET A 154 -8.02 32.15 9.82
C MET A 154 -9.29 32.59 9.10
N VAL A 155 -9.74 31.81 8.12
CA VAL A 155 -10.96 32.13 7.35
C VAL A 155 -12.14 31.37 7.96
N PRO A 156 -13.30 32.01 8.19
CA PRO A 156 -14.50 31.31 8.62
C PRO A 156 -14.82 30.15 7.68
N LEU A 157 -15.07 28.97 8.22
CA LEU A 157 -15.26 27.72 7.47
C LEU A 157 -14.07 27.29 6.58
N GLY A 158 -12.91 27.93 6.72
CA GLY A 158 -11.75 27.70 5.86
C GLY A 158 -11.29 26.23 5.85
N LYS A 159 -11.30 25.55 6.99
CA LYS A 159 -10.97 24.12 7.08
C LYS A 159 -11.95 23.26 6.28
N THR A 160 -13.23 23.57 6.31
CA THR A 160 -14.26 22.84 5.54
C THR A 160 -14.14 23.09 4.04
N LEU A 161 -13.87 24.33 3.65
CA LEU A 161 -13.83 24.74 2.24
C LEU A 161 -12.47 24.42 1.58
N PHE A 162 -11.37 24.53 2.31
CA PHE A 162 -10.02 24.49 1.77
C PHE A 162 -9.15 23.37 2.33
N GLY A 163 -9.63 22.57 3.29
CA GLY A 163 -8.85 21.47 3.89
C GLY A 163 -8.31 20.47 2.87
N GLY A 164 -9.09 20.17 1.83
CA GLY A 164 -8.69 19.29 0.73
C GLY A 164 -7.55 19.82 -0.15
N PHE A 165 -7.21 21.11 -0.03
CA PHE A 165 -6.09 21.71 -0.78
C PHE A 165 -4.75 21.65 -0.04
N ASN A 166 -4.69 21.02 1.15
CA ASN A 166 -3.42 20.86 1.86
C ASN A 166 -2.40 20.16 0.93
N PRO A 167 -1.21 20.76 0.71
CA PRO A 167 -0.23 20.22 -0.21
C PRO A 167 0.43 18.92 0.28
N VAL A 168 0.27 18.59 1.56
CA VAL A 168 0.82 17.39 2.18
C VAL A 168 -0.22 16.28 2.13
N HIS A 169 0.05 15.26 1.31
CA HIS A 169 -0.86 14.13 1.08
C HIS A 169 -0.41 12.84 1.75
N THR A 170 0.85 12.75 2.16
CA THR A 170 1.43 11.59 2.86
C THR A 170 2.16 12.07 4.11
N GLY A 171 2.40 11.17 5.06
CA GLY A 171 3.16 11.54 6.25
C GLY A 171 3.48 10.40 7.18
N GLY A 172 4.16 10.73 8.25
CA GLY A 172 4.57 9.81 9.30
C GLY A 172 5.67 8.84 8.89
N PRO A 173 6.04 7.90 9.77
CA PRO A 173 7.20 7.03 9.58
C PRO A 173 7.09 6.07 8.40
N MET A 174 5.90 5.77 7.92
CA MET A 174 5.68 4.95 6.73
C MET A 174 5.23 5.76 5.52
N GLN A 175 5.19 7.10 5.58
CA GLN A 175 4.73 7.97 4.49
C GLN A 175 3.38 7.54 3.90
N VAL A 176 2.45 7.16 4.78
CA VAL A 176 1.12 6.69 4.37
C VAL A 176 0.25 7.86 3.88
N SER A 177 -0.62 7.57 2.90
CA SER A 177 -1.62 8.52 2.42
C SER A 177 -2.56 8.96 3.54
N ILE A 178 -2.75 10.27 3.67
CA ILE A 178 -3.66 10.85 4.67
C ILE A 178 -5.10 10.52 4.31
N ASP A 179 -5.47 10.61 3.02
CA ASP A 179 -6.81 10.23 2.55
C ASP A 179 -7.12 8.75 2.85
N PHE A 180 -6.14 7.87 2.66
CA PHE A 180 -6.27 6.47 3.04
C PHE A 180 -6.48 6.33 4.55
N ALA A 181 -5.72 7.03 5.37
CA ALA A 181 -5.84 6.98 6.82
C ALA A 181 -7.21 7.47 7.29
N GLU A 182 -7.73 8.55 6.71
CA GLU A 182 -9.06 9.09 7.01
C GLU A 182 -10.17 8.09 6.65
N GLN A 183 -10.07 7.39 5.51
CA GLN A 183 -10.98 6.31 5.13
C GLN A 183 -10.89 5.10 6.06
N GLN A 184 -9.72 4.83 6.63
CA GLN A 184 -9.45 3.70 7.54
C GLN A 184 -9.54 4.08 9.03
N ALA A 185 -10.05 5.26 9.36
CA ALA A 185 -10.13 5.78 10.73
C ALA A 185 -10.99 4.90 11.66
N ARG A 186 -11.99 4.21 11.11
CA ARG A 186 -12.83 3.30 11.88
C ARG A 186 -11.99 2.14 12.42
N GLY A 187 -12.00 1.97 13.74
CA GLY A 187 -11.23 0.92 14.42
C GLY A 187 -9.80 1.35 14.81
N TYR A 188 -9.43 2.62 14.61
CA TYR A 188 -8.20 3.16 15.17
C TYR A 188 -8.21 3.04 16.70
N PRO A 189 -7.18 2.42 17.33
CA PRO A 189 -7.28 1.97 18.73
C PRO A 189 -7.00 3.07 19.77
N TYR A 190 -6.67 4.27 19.32
CA TYR A 190 -6.30 5.36 20.22
C TYR A 190 -7.29 6.52 20.13
N PRO A 191 -7.43 7.32 21.19
CA PRO A 191 -8.12 8.60 21.13
C PRO A 191 -7.48 9.48 20.06
N VAL A 192 -8.30 10.03 19.17
CA VAL A 192 -7.81 10.92 18.10
C VAL A 192 -7.53 12.29 18.71
N ASN A 193 -6.28 12.71 18.66
CA ASN A 193 -5.88 14.04 19.12
C ASN A 193 -5.92 15.02 17.93
N GLY A 194 -6.97 15.81 17.85
CA GLY A 194 -7.22 16.77 16.79
C GLY A 194 -7.87 16.13 15.54
N SER A 195 -7.11 15.44 14.70
CA SER A 195 -7.62 14.83 13.46
C SER A 195 -6.82 13.56 13.10
N ILE A 196 -7.38 12.73 12.21
CA ILE A 196 -6.65 11.58 11.65
C ILE A 196 -5.38 12.02 10.92
N ARG A 197 -5.43 13.13 10.17
CA ARG A 197 -4.24 13.76 9.59
C ARG A 197 -3.15 14.00 10.63
N HIS A 198 -3.51 14.54 11.80
CA HIS A 198 -2.55 14.75 12.89
C HIS A 198 -1.99 13.43 13.44
N GLU A 199 -2.86 12.42 13.61
CA GLU A 199 -2.41 11.08 14.06
C GLU A 199 -1.43 10.42 13.08
N VAL A 200 -1.58 10.59 11.77
CA VAL A 200 -0.64 10.08 10.76
C VAL A 200 0.79 10.57 11.03
N PHE A 201 0.97 11.79 11.51
CA PHE A 201 2.28 12.35 11.85
C PHE A 201 2.80 11.93 13.25
N SER A 202 2.07 11.08 13.96
CA SER A 202 2.57 10.43 15.18
C SER A 202 3.18 9.06 14.85
N ARG A 203 4.06 8.53 15.74
CA ARG A 203 4.58 7.17 15.55
C ARG A 203 3.45 6.14 15.53
N ARG A 204 2.57 6.16 16.53
CA ARG A 204 1.47 5.21 16.67
C ARG A 204 0.51 5.24 15.47
N GLY A 205 0.10 6.43 15.05
CA GLY A 205 -0.85 6.59 13.93
C GLY A 205 -0.20 6.28 12.59
N GLY A 206 1.01 6.79 12.32
CA GLY A 206 1.73 6.50 11.09
C GLY A 206 2.04 5.01 10.92
N MET A 207 2.38 4.29 12.01
CA MET A 207 2.55 2.84 11.99
C MET A 207 1.22 2.12 11.77
N TYR A 208 0.16 2.49 12.49
CA TYR A 208 -1.14 1.84 12.35
C TYR A 208 -1.68 1.91 10.93
N PHE A 209 -1.74 3.12 10.36
CA PHE A 209 -2.26 3.31 9.00
C PHE A 209 -1.31 2.79 7.92
N GLY A 210 0.01 2.92 8.11
CA GLY A 210 1.00 2.36 7.20
C GLY A 210 0.97 0.84 7.14
N ILE A 211 0.84 0.16 8.28
CA ILE A 211 0.67 -1.30 8.37
C ILE A 211 -0.65 -1.72 7.73
N ALA A 212 -1.74 -0.98 7.98
CA ALA A 212 -3.02 -1.23 7.32
C ALA A 212 -2.92 -1.11 5.80
N HIS A 213 -2.17 -0.12 5.30
CA HIS A 213 -1.96 0.06 3.86
C HIS A 213 -1.13 -1.06 3.25
N LEU A 214 -0.08 -1.51 3.94
CA LEU A 214 0.82 -2.56 3.45
C LEU A 214 0.19 -3.96 3.49
N LEU A 215 -0.50 -4.30 4.59
CA LEU A 215 -0.92 -5.68 4.88
C LEU A 215 -2.44 -5.85 4.98
N GLY A 216 -3.22 -4.76 5.05
CA GLY A 216 -4.64 -4.79 5.37
C GLY A 216 -5.57 -5.23 4.23
N TYR A 217 -5.05 -5.76 3.13
CA TYR A 217 -5.83 -6.24 1.99
C TYR A 217 -5.36 -7.64 1.56
N PRO A 218 -6.28 -8.53 1.13
CA PRO A 218 -5.92 -9.85 0.64
C PRO A 218 -5.26 -9.77 -0.75
N VAL A 219 -4.29 -10.65 -1.02
CA VAL A 219 -3.66 -10.80 -2.34
C VAL A 219 -3.40 -12.27 -2.63
N SER A 220 -3.33 -12.63 -3.92
CA SER A 220 -3.03 -13.99 -4.40
C SER A 220 -1.53 -14.24 -4.58
N TYR A 221 -0.71 -13.21 -4.73
CA TYR A 221 0.75 -13.35 -4.87
C TYR A 221 1.43 -13.52 -3.50
N THR A 222 2.41 -14.41 -3.45
CA THR A 222 3.13 -14.78 -2.22
C THR A 222 4.41 -13.98 -1.98
N GLN A 223 4.99 -13.39 -3.04
CA GLN A 223 6.23 -12.62 -2.91
C GLN A 223 5.95 -11.23 -2.33
N PRO A 224 6.57 -10.85 -1.20
CA PRO A 224 6.39 -9.53 -0.58
C PRO A 224 6.77 -8.36 -1.51
N LEU A 225 7.67 -8.61 -2.46
CA LEU A 225 8.10 -7.63 -3.47
C LEU A 225 6.94 -6.90 -4.16
N TYR A 226 5.87 -7.64 -4.49
CA TYR A 226 4.68 -7.05 -5.13
C TYR A 226 3.86 -6.20 -4.16
N ARG A 227 3.77 -6.57 -2.87
CA ARG A 227 3.17 -5.70 -1.85
C ARG A 227 3.96 -4.41 -1.64
N PHE A 228 5.28 -4.46 -1.76
CA PHE A 228 6.11 -3.25 -1.69
C PHE A 228 5.85 -2.33 -2.88
N ALA A 229 5.67 -2.89 -4.08
CA ALA A 229 5.28 -2.10 -5.24
C ALA A 229 3.86 -1.50 -5.07
N ASP A 230 2.91 -2.29 -4.60
CA ASP A 230 1.53 -1.83 -4.35
C ASP A 230 1.46 -0.79 -3.23
N PHE A 231 2.33 -0.86 -2.23
CA PHE A 231 2.42 0.16 -1.18
C PHE A 231 2.70 1.54 -1.77
N ASN A 232 3.54 1.60 -2.78
CA ASN A 232 3.91 2.83 -3.47
C ASN A 232 2.90 3.25 -4.57
N ALA A 233 2.32 2.29 -5.29
CA ALA A 233 1.51 2.52 -6.48
C ALA A 233 -0.01 2.44 -6.24
N GLY A 234 -0.42 1.92 -5.08
CA GLY A 234 -1.80 1.62 -4.75
C GLY A 234 -2.10 0.11 -4.77
N TRP A 235 -3.10 -0.29 -4.00
CA TRP A 235 -3.49 -1.69 -3.86
C TRP A 235 -3.76 -2.34 -5.22
N TYR A 236 -3.26 -3.56 -5.38
CA TYR A 236 -3.39 -4.39 -6.59
C TYR A 236 -2.67 -3.85 -7.85
N ALA A 237 -1.85 -2.80 -7.75
CA ALA A 237 -1.15 -2.25 -8.92
C ALA A 237 -0.28 -3.31 -9.62
N SER A 238 0.38 -4.20 -8.87
CA SER A 238 1.22 -5.27 -9.43
C SER A 238 0.40 -6.33 -10.18
N ARG A 239 -0.78 -6.71 -9.67
CA ARG A 239 -1.71 -7.61 -10.36
C ARG A 239 -2.28 -6.94 -11.62
N ASN A 240 -2.70 -5.69 -11.51
CA ASN A 240 -3.27 -4.94 -12.61
C ASN A 240 -2.24 -4.71 -13.72
N ALA A 241 -0.98 -4.44 -13.37
CA ALA A 241 0.11 -4.36 -14.33
C ALA A 241 0.36 -5.71 -15.05
N ALA A 242 0.21 -6.83 -14.35
CA ALA A 242 0.27 -8.15 -14.99
C ALA A 242 -0.90 -8.36 -15.97
N PHE A 243 -2.11 -7.91 -15.62
CA PHE A 243 -3.25 -7.94 -16.52
C PHE A 243 -3.01 -7.07 -17.77
N GLN A 244 -2.49 -5.84 -17.61
CA GLN A 244 -2.10 -4.97 -18.71
C GLN A 244 -1.04 -5.60 -19.60
N ASN A 245 -0.06 -6.29 -19.01
CA ASN A 245 0.98 -7.02 -19.77
C ASN A 245 0.37 -8.17 -20.60
N ALA A 246 -0.51 -8.98 -20.01
CA ALA A 246 -1.22 -10.03 -20.72
C ALA A 246 -2.08 -9.48 -21.86
N LEU A 247 -2.83 -8.40 -21.57
CA LEU A 247 -3.67 -7.71 -22.54
C LEU A 247 -2.88 -7.12 -23.70
N SER A 248 -1.72 -6.48 -23.44
CA SER A 248 -0.85 -5.95 -24.49
C SER A 248 -0.41 -7.03 -25.49
N ARG A 249 -0.16 -8.26 -25.02
CA ARG A 249 0.29 -9.37 -25.88
C ARG A 249 -0.81 -9.88 -26.81
N VAL A 250 -2.06 -9.95 -26.31
CA VAL A 250 -3.17 -10.49 -27.12
C VAL A 250 -3.89 -9.45 -27.96
N SER A 251 -3.85 -8.18 -27.55
CA SER A 251 -4.45 -7.09 -28.32
C SER A 251 -3.51 -6.49 -29.36
N GLY A 252 -2.20 -6.69 -29.22
CA GLY A 252 -1.18 -5.99 -30.00
C GLY A 252 -1.04 -4.50 -29.66
N ILE A 253 -1.77 -3.99 -28.67
CA ILE A 253 -1.75 -2.60 -28.24
C ILE A 253 -0.78 -2.45 -27.08
N PRO A 254 0.35 -1.71 -27.22
CA PRO A 254 1.26 -1.45 -26.13
C PRO A 254 0.57 -0.65 -25.00
N LEU A 255 0.56 -1.18 -23.77
CA LEU A 255 0.01 -0.53 -22.59
C LEU A 255 1.13 -0.11 -21.62
N ALA A 256 0.93 1.00 -20.95
CA ALA A 256 1.69 1.29 -19.74
C ALA A 256 1.33 0.27 -18.66
N LEU A 257 2.34 -0.29 -18.00
CA LEU A 257 2.13 -1.21 -16.88
C LEU A 257 2.05 -0.39 -15.59
N ASP A 258 1.02 0.46 -15.49
CA ASP A 258 0.81 1.40 -14.39
C ASP A 258 -0.23 0.93 -13.36
N GLY A 259 -0.96 -0.14 -13.69
CA GLY A 259 -2.00 -0.68 -12.84
C GLY A 259 -3.37 0.01 -12.99
N ASP A 260 -3.48 1.03 -13.84
CA ASP A 260 -4.73 1.74 -14.10
C ASP A 260 -5.57 1.00 -15.14
N LEU A 261 -6.60 0.31 -14.69
CA LEU A 261 -7.46 -0.48 -15.57
C LEU A 261 -8.58 0.36 -16.20
N VAL A 262 -9.07 1.36 -15.48
CA VAL A 262 -10.20 2.21 -15.89
C VAL A 262 -10.05 3.61 -15.30
N ARG A 263 -10.60 4.59 -15.99
CA ARG A 263 -10.71 5.96 -15.47
C ARG A 263 -11.95 6.07 -14.59
N TYR A 264 -11.77 6.04 -13.26
CA TYR A 264 -12.89 6.05 -12.29
C TYR A 264 -13.63 7.38 -12.23
N ASP A 265 -12.98 8.47 -12.60
CA ASP A 265 -13.51 9.85 -12.61
C ASP A 265 -14.14 10.27 -13.95
N SER A 266 -14.24 9.35 -14.91
CA SER A 266 -14.69 9.64 -16.26
C SER A 266 -15.47 8.49 -16.88
N ILE A 267 -16.52 8.81 -17.61
CA ILE A 267 -17.24 7.85 -18.46
C ILE A 267 -16.47 7.48 -19.73
N MET A 268 -15.45 8.28 -20.08
CA MET A 268 -14.63 8.02 -21.26
C MET A 268 -13.64 6.88 -20.97
N PRO A 269 -13.53 5.90 -21.88
CA PRO A 269 -12.64 4.77 -21.69
C PRO A 269 -11.18 5.21 -21.68
N GLY A 270 -10.38 4.63 -20.76
CA GLY A 270 -8.92 4.73 -20.77
C GLY A 270 -8.29 3.76 -21.76
N THR A 271 -6.95 3.84 -21.92
CA THR A 271 -6.21 3.02 -22.89
C THR A 271 -6.36 1.51 -22.62
N THR A 272 -6.28 1.08 -21.36
CA THR A 272 -6.49 -0.32 -20.97
C THR A 272 -7.89 -0.79 -21.33
N GLU A 273 -8.91 0.00 -21.03
CA GLU A 273 -10.30 -0.34 -21.37
C GLU A 273 -10.51 -0.43 -22.88
N LEU A 274 -9.94 0.50 -23.67
CA LEU A 274 -10.01 0.45 -25.14
C LEU A 274 -9.34 -0.82 -25.70
N ALA A 275 -8.20 -1.22 -25.16
CA ALA A 275 -7.52 -2.45 -25.55
C ALA A 275 -8.39 -3.70 -25.26
N VAL A 276 -9.08 -3.75 -24.11
CA VAL A 276 -10.03 -4.84 -23.83
C VAL A 276 -11.20 -4.83 -24.81
N ARG A 277 -11.77 -3.64 -25.06
CA ARG A 277 -12.91 -3.50 -25.98
C ARG A 277 -12.59 -3.95 -27.42
N SER A 278 -11.34 -3.77 -27.86
CA SER A 278 -10.90 -4.28 -29.19
C SER A 278 -10.98 -5.80 -29.28
N LEU A 279 -10.87 -6.50 -28.17
CA LEU A 279 -11.02 -7.96 -28.06
C LEU A 279 -12.45 -8.40 -27.75
N GLY A 280 -13.41 -7.48 -27.65
CA GLY A 280 -14.77 -7.75 -27.15
C GLY A 280 -15.48 -8.92 -27.86
N LYS A 281 -15.34 -9.05 -29.18
CA LYS A 281 -15.89 -10.19 -29.94
C LYS A 281 -15.21 -11.50 -29.55
N GLN A 282 -13.89 -11.52 -29.47
CA GLN A 282 -13.09 -12.71 -29.08
C GLN A 282 -13.37 -13.13 -27.63
N LEU A 283 -13.56 -12.16 -26.75
CA LEU A 283 -13.93 -12.38 -25.35
C LEU A 283 -15.43 -12.72 -25.18
N GLY A 284 -16.28 -12.51 -26.20
CA GLY A 284 -17.72 -12.69 -26.09
C GLY A 284 -18.36 -11.71 -25.09
N MET A 285 -17.84 -10.49 -24.96
CA MET A 285 -18.23 -9.53 -23.92
C MET A 285 -18.65 -8.17 -24.52
N ARG A 286 -19.72 -7.59 -23.95
CA ARG A 286 -20.17 -6.22 -24.29
C ARG A 286 -19.35 -5.18 -23.54
N ASN A 287 -19.22 -3.97 -24.11
CA ASN A 287 -18.44 -2.87 -23.52
C ASN A 287 -18.86 -2.50 -22.09
N THR A 288 -20.15 -2.56 -21.77
CA THR A 288 -20.67 -2.33 -20.42
C THR A 288 -20.19 -3.38 -19.43
N THR A 289 -20.21 -4.66 -19.82
CA THR A 289 -19.71 -5.77 -19.01
C THR A 289 -18.20 -5.65 -18.78
N ILE A 290 -17.46 -5.28 -19.84
CA ILE A 290 -16.00 -5.02 -19.74
C ILE A 290 -15.75 -3.92 -18.72
N ARG A 291 -16.43 -2.78 -18.83
CA ARG A 291 -16.25 -1.65 -17.91
C ARG A 291 -16.52 -2.04 -16.48
N ASN A 292 -17.67 -2.65 -16.20
CA ASN A 292 -18.05 -3.06 -14.84
C ASN A 292 -17.01 -4.02 -14.21
N GLN A 293 -16.46 -4.95 -15.01
CA GLN A 293 -15.45 -5.87 -14.49
C GLN A 293 -14.07 -5.22 -14.31
N LEU A 294 -13.69 -4.24 -15.13
CA LEU A 294 -12.47 -3.47 -14.93
C LEU A 294 -12.53 -2.58 -13.68
N GLU A 295 -13.72 -2.10 -13.31
CA GLU A 295 -13.94 -1.30 -12.09
C GLU A 295 -13.63 -2.09 -10.81
N GLU A 296 -13.67 -3.45 -10.88
CA GLU A 296 -13.20 -4.33 -9.80
C GLU A 296 -11.66 -4.30 -9.60
N GLY A 297 -10.95 -3.53 -10.39
CA GLY A 297 -9.48 -3.40 -10.33
C GLY A 297 -8.92 -2.99 -8.96
N LYS A 298 -9.75 -2.41 -8.08
CA LYS A 298 -9.37 -2.02 -6.71
C LYS A 298 -9.70 -3.07 -5.65
N SER A 299 -10.16 -4.25 -6.04
CA SER A 299 -10.52 -5.33 -5.12
C SER A 299 -9.97 -6.69 -5.60
N LEU A 300 -9.92 -7.67 -4.70
CA LEU A 300 -9.52 -9.05 -5.05
C LEU A 300 -10.52 -9.69 -6.04
N THR A 301 -11.76 -9.21 -6.08
CA THR A 301 -12.84 -9.77 -6.92
C THR A 301 -12.53 -9.73 -8.41
N LEU A 302 -11.65 -8.83 -8.88
CA LEU A 302 -11.22 -8.82 -10.27
C LEU A 302 -10.71 -10.18 -10.74
N GLU A 303 -9.96 -10.89 -9.91
CA GLU A 303 -9.38 -12.20 -10.25
C GLU A 303 -10.45 -13.27 -10.51
N ASN A 304 -11.63 -13.08 -9.93
CA ASN A 304 -12.78 -13.96 -10.10
C ASN A 304 -13.69 -13.59 -11.27
N THR A 305 -13.41 -12.45 -11.94
CA THR A 305 -14.19 -12.02 -13.09
C THR A 305 -13.93 -12.87 -14.32
N GLU A 306 -14.93 -12.96 -15.17
CA GLU A 306 -14.80 -13.67 -16.45
C GLU A 306 -13.80 -12.97 -17.36
N LEU A 307 -13.77 -11.64 -17.35
CA LEU A 307 -12.81 -10.83 -18.10
C LEU A 307 -11.36 -11.21 -17.75
N TYR A 308 -11.02 -11.20 -16.47
CA TYR A 308 -9.67 -11.52 -16.00
C TYR A 308 -9.23 -12.92 -16.46
N ARG A 309 -10.10 -13.91 -16.24
CA ARG A 309 -9.80 -15.29 -16.63
C ARG A 309 -9.65 -15.46 -18.14
N ARG A 310 -10.53 -14.86 -18.94
CA ARG A 310 -10.49 -14.98 -20.40
C ARG A 310 -9.28 -14.27 -21.02
N VAL A 311 -8.93 -13.07 -20.55
CA VAL A 311 -7.72 -12.36 -21.02
C VAL A 311 -6.46 -13.16 -20.74
N PHE A 312 -6.33 -13.69 -19.51
CA PHE A 312 -5.15 -14.52 -19.20
C PHE A 312 -5.15 -15.87 -19.94
N ALA A 313 -6.29 -16.49 -20.14
CA ALA A 313 -6.36 -17.73 -20.92
C ALA A 313 -5.91 -17.50 -22.37
N LEU A 314 -6.36 -16.42 -23.02
CA LEU A 314 -5.91 -16.05 -24.36
C LEU A 314 -4.40 -15.75 -24.39
N ALA A 315 -3.90 -15.03 -23.40
CA ALA A 315 -2.51 -14.65 -23.34
C ALA A 315 -1.59 -15.85 -23.06
N ASP A 316 -1.98 -16.73 -22.13
CA ASP A 316 -1.25 -17.97 -21.85
C ASP A 316 -1.21 -18.89 -23.08
N GLN A 317 -2.35 -18.99 -23.81
CA GLN A 317 -2.41 -19.76 -25.05
C GLN A 317 -1.51 -19.17 -26.14
N ALA A 318 -1.53 -17.86 -26.34
CA ALA A 318 -0.71 -17.18 -27.36
C ALA A 318 0.79 -17.31 -27.08
N GLU A 319 1.19 -17.31 -25.79
CA GLU A 319 2.58 -17.41 -25.37
C GLU A 319 3.06 -18.88 -25.18
N GLY A 320 2.16 -19.85 -25.25
CA GLY A 320 2.46 -21.27 -25.00
C GLY A 320 2.89 -21.56 -23.56
N ARG A 321 2.65 -20.64 -22.61
CA ARG A 321 3.00 -20.76 -21.18
C ARG A 321 2.14 -19.85 -20.32
N SER A 322 2.03 -20.19 -19.04
CA SER A 322 1.39 -19.32 -18.05
C SER A 322 2.19 -18.02 -17.84
N LEU A 323 1.55 -16.89 -18.03
CA LEU A 323 2.12 -15.59 -17.74
C LEU A 323 2.08 -15.29 -16.23
N PRO A 324 3.01 -14.46 -15.70
CA PRO A 324 2.96 -14.02 -14.32
C PRO A 324 1.64 -13.28 -14.01
N ARG A 325 1.05 -13.56 -12.84
CA ARG A 325 -0.18 -12.88 -12.34
C ARG A 325 0.12 -11.64 -11.51
N ALA A 326 1.39 -11.33 -11.28
CA ALA A 326 1.88 -10.08 -10.72
C ALA A 326 3.18 -9.68 -11.42
N VAL A 327 3.34 -8.41 -11.75
CA VAL A 327 4.57 -7.80 -12.28
C VAL A 327 4.77 -6.45 -11.63
N LEU A 328 6.02 -5.99 -11.57
CA LEU A 328 6.31 -4.68 -11.00
C LEU A 328 5.77 -3.56 -11.92
N PRO A 329 4.95 -2.64 -11.39
CA PRO A 329 4.49 -1.49 -12.16
C PRO A 329 5.64 -0.61 -12.64
N GLY A 330 5.52 -0.09 -13.86
CA GLY A 330 6.51 0.78 -14.51
C GLY A 330 6.34 2.27 -14.21
N ILE A 331 5.64 2.65 -13.13
CA ILE A 331 5.29 4.03 -12.82
C ILE A 331 6.55 4.83 -12.49
N LYS A 332 6.70 5.99 -13.14
CA LYS A 332 7.75 6.95 -12.81
C LYS A 332 7.32 7.76 -11.58
N LEU A 333 8.17 7.77 -10.55
CA LEU A 333 7.94 8.57 -9.36
C LEU A 333 8.19 10.04 -9.67
N GLN A 334 7.19 10.88 -9.45
CA GLN A 334 7.25 12.31 -9.70
C GLN A 334 6.94 13.07 -8.40
N SER A 335 7.89 13.86 -7.94
CA SER A 335 7.72 14.74 -6.80
C SER A 335 8.76 15.86 -6.90
N PRO A 336 8.44 17.09 -6.47
CA PRO A 336 9.44 18.17 -6.35
C PRO A 336 10.67 17.80 -5.50
N LYS A 337 10.54 16.77 -4.67
CA LYS A 337 11.61 16.24 -3.80
C LYS A 337 12.50 15.21 -4.50
N ILE A 338 12.09 14.69 -5.66
CA ILE A 338 12.81 13.63 -6.38
C ILE A 338 13.64 14.26 -7.50
N THR A 339 14.96 14.21 -7.36
CA THR A 339 15.93 14.77 -8.33
C THR A 339 16.43 13.73 -9.33
N ARG A 340 16.05 12.47 -9.18
CA ARG A 340 16.47 11.33 -10.03
C ARG A 340 15.27 10.65 -10.67
N LYS A 341 15.50 9.98 -11.80
CA LYS A 341 14.44 9.15 -12.45
C LYS A 341 14.26 7.86 -11.66
N LEU A 342 13.33 7.86 -10.72
CA LEU A 342 12.97 6.71 -9.90
C LEU A 342 11.64 6.11 -10.38
N THR A 343 11.44 4.82 -10.12
CA THR A 343 10.22 4.09 -10.47
C THR A 343 9.69 3.30 -9.28
N THR A 344 8.42 2.92 -9.32
CA THR A 344 7.82 1.98 -8.35
C THR A 344 8.62 0.68 -8.26
N ALA A 345 9.10 0.15 -9.38
CA ALA A 345 9.95 -1.04 -9.40
C ALA A 345 11.28 -0.82 -8.66
N TRP A 346 11.90 0.36 -8.80
CA TRP A 346 13.09 0.73 -8.03
C TRP A 346 12.78 0.75 -6.53
N PHE A 347 11.67 1.40 -6.14
CA PHE A 347 11.22 1.46 -4.75
C PHE A 347 11.03 0.06 -4.16
N ALA A 348 10.25 -0.79 -4.83
CA ALA A 348 9.97 -2.15 -4.38
C ALA A 348 11.26 -2.97 -4.16
N LYS A 349 12.22 -2.89 -5.09
CA LYS A 349 13.52 -3.56 -4.97
C LYS A 349 14.34 -3.03 -3.78
N ARG A 350 14.31 -1.72 -3.53
CA ARG A 350 15.01 -1.12 -2.38
C ARG A 350 14.40 -1.54 -1.05
N VAL A 351 13.08 -1.69 -0.98
CA VAL A 351 12.41 -2.26 0.19
C VAL A 351 12.74 -3.75 0.33
N ASP A 352 12.75 -4.51 -0.76
CA ASP A 352 13.08 -5.93 -0.73
C ASP A 352 14.50 -6.20 -0.21
N GLU A 353 15.49 -5.39 -0.61
CA GLU A 353 16.85 -5.47 -0.04
C GLU A 353 16.86 -5.31 1.49
N ARG A 354 16.00 -4.44 2.05
CA ARG A 354 15.85 -4.25 3.50
C ARG A 354 15.13 -5.42 4.14
N TYR A 355 14.12 -5.92 3.47
CA TYR A 355 13.37 -7.10 3.89
C TYR A 355 14.28 -8.32 4.02
N GLN A 356 15.13 -8.59 3.02
CA GLN A 356 16.10 -9.69 3.07
C GLN A 356 17.09 -9.51 4.25
N ARG A 357 17.58 -8.29 4.49
CA ARG A 357 18.42 -8.02 5.67
C ARG A 357 17.70 -8.26 6.99
N CYS A 358 16.40 -8.00 7.05
CA CYS A 358 15.58 -8.29 8.23
C CYS A 358 15.44 -9.79 8.44
N LEU A 359 15.20 -10.58 7.40
CA LEU A 359 15.13 -12.04 7.47
C LEU A 359 16.45 -12.65 7.96
N VAL A 360 17.59 -12.15 7.48
CA VAL A 360 18.92 -12.58 7.99
C VAL A 360 19.04 -12.29 9.50
N ARG A 361 18.54 -11.13 9.98
CA ARG A 361 18.50 -10.86 11.45
C ARG A 361 17.58 -11.81 12.21
N ALA A 362 16.56 -12.33 11.54
CA ALA A 362 15.66 -13.34 12.11
C ALA A 362 16.28 -14.75 12.16
N GLY A 363 17.37 -15.00 11.42
CA GLY A 363 17.95 -16.32 11.23
C GLY A 363 17.30 -17.13 10.11
N GLN A 364 16.70 -16.46 9.15
CA GLN A 364 16.09 -17.04 7.94
C GLN A 364 16.89 -16.71 6.69
#